data_8a6517daa69100c130c60ac118ff7ea4
#
_entry.id   8a6517daa69100c130c60ac118ff7ea4
#
_cell.length_a   1.000
_cell.length_b   1.000
_cell.length_c   1.000
_cell.angle_alpha   90.00
_cell.angle_beta   90.00
_cell.angle_gamma   90.00
#
_symmetry.space_group_name_H-M   'P 1'
#
loop_
_entity.id
_entity.type
_entity.pdbx_description
1 polymer ?
#
loop_
_entity_poly.entity_id
_entity_poly.type
_entity_poly.pdbx_seq_one_letter_code
_entity_poly.pdbx_strand_id
1 'polypeptide(L)'
;LEVIAKILKQNNPKSILEIGTAVGYSAICFSEFLTEGGKIDTIERDVQRAEEAIENIKQVGVEDKINVIIGDAVDILPTLNNKYDIVFIDAAKGKYPFFLEQAIRMVNKNGIIIADNVLYKGYVLGDYNKHKQRTAVRNLREYIYKITNTPNIQTEILEVGDGLAISKMI
;
A
#
# COMPACT_ATOMS: atom_id res chain seq x y z
N LEU A 1 12.36 0.84 -1.65
CA LEU A 1 11.89 1.72 -2.75
C LEU A 1 12.37 1.29 -4.13
N GLU A 2 13.62 0.86 -4.32
CA GLU A 2 14.14 0.48 -5.65
C GLU A 2 13.31 -0.60 -6.35
N VAL A 3 12.88 -1.63 -5.63
CA VAL A 3 12.04 -2.71 -6.19
C VAL A 3 10.68 -2.15 -6.62
N ILE A 4 10.06 -1.32 -5.78
CA ILE A 4 8.78 -0.70 -6.08
C ILE A 4 8.92 0.24 -7.29
N ALA A 5 9.97 1.05 -7.35
CA ALA A 5 10.25 1.93 -8.48
C ALA A 5 10.38 1.15 -9.81
N LYS A 6 11.03 -0.01 -9.79
CA LYS A 6 11.10 -0.89 -10.98
C LYS A 6 9.72 -1.38 -11.42
N ILE A 7 8.88 -1.80 -10.46
CA ILE A 7 7.51 -2.25 -10.74
C ILE A 7 6.69 -1.11 -11.35
N LEU A 8 6.74 0.09 -10.77
CA LEU A 8 6.03 1.26 -11.27
C LEU A 8 6.48 1.62 -12.69
N LYS A 9 7.80 1.66 -12.92
CA LYS A 9 8.36 1.95 -14.24
C LYS A 9 7.95 0.94 -15.31
N GLN A 10 7.86 -0.34 -14.96
CA GLN A 10 7.46 -1.40 -15.89
C GLN A 10 5.97 -1.39 -16.22
N ASN A 11 5.14 -0.91 -15.29
CA ASN A 11 3.68 -0.96 -15.42
C ASN A 11 3.06 0.37 -15.85
N ASN A 12 3.80 1.48 -15.81
CA ASN A 12 3.33 2.81 -16.21
C ASN A 12 1.93 3.13 -15.66
N PRO A 13 1.72 3.15 -14.34
CA PRO A 13 0.39 3.29 -13.77
C PRO A 13 -0.21 4.67 -14.05
N LYS A 14 -1.53 4.70 -14.29
CA LYS A 14 -2.32 5.91 -14.35
C LYS A 14 -2.98 6.25 -13.03
N SER A 15 -3.22 5.24 -12.19
CA SER A 15 -3.89 5.42 -10.90
C SER A 15 -3.24 4.56 -9.82
N ILE A 16 -2.92 5.19 -8.70
CA ILE A 16 -2.34 4.54 -7.52
C ILE A 16 -3.18 4.89 -6.30
N LEU A 17 -3.50 3.88 -5.49
CA LEU A 17 -4.01 4.06 -4.14
C LEU A 17 -2.90 3.72 -3.15
N GLU A 18 -2.60 4.63 -2.23
CA GLU A 18 -1.67 4.39 -1.12
C GLU A 18 -2.42 4.40 0.20
N ILE A 19 -2.24 3.37 1.00
CA ILE A 19 -2.78 3.27 2.35
C ILE A 19 -1.64 3.49 3.33
N GLY A 20 -1.58 4.69 3.93
CA GLY A 20 -0.49 5.14 4.79
C GLY A 20 0.40 6.18 4.11
N THR A 21 -0.01 7.44 4.12
CA THR A 21 0.73 8.56 3.50
C THR A 21 2.00 8.92 4.29
N ALA A 22 1.94 8.83 5.61
CA ALA A 22 2.91 9.42 6.52
C ALA A 22 3.18 10.88 6.14
N VAL A 23 4.43 11.25 5.85
CA VAL A 23 4.81 12.61 5.46
C VAL A 23 4.88 12.82 3.93
N GLY A 24 4.35 11.87 3.15
CA GLY A 24 4.20 11.99 1.70
C GLY A 24 5.39 11.54 0.86
N TYR A 25 6.42 10.97 1.47
CA TYR A 25 7.65 10.60 0.76
C TYR A 25 7.41 9.57 -0.36
N SER A 26 6.73 8.48 -0.07
CA SER A 26 6.42 7.44 -1.06
C SER A 26 5.52 7.97 -2.18
N ALA A 27 4.45 8.70 -1.84
CA ALA A 27 3.55 9.28 -2.83
C ALA A 27 4.28 10.23 -3.80
N ILE A 28 5.17 11.09 -3.28
CA ILE A 28 6.00 11.97 -4.10
C ILE A 28 6.88 11.15 -5.06
N CYS A 29 7.59 10.12 -4.54
CA CYS A 29 8.41 9.25 -5.38
C CYS A 29 7.57 8.51 -6.43
N PHE A 30 6.40 8.02 -6.08
CA PHE A 30 5.53 7.29 -7.02
C PHE A 30 4.96 8.20 -8.11
N SER A 31 4.76 9.48 -7.82
CA SER A 31 4.24 10.45 -8.80
C SER A 31 5.13 10.63 -10.04
N GLU A 32 6.43 10.33 -9.92
CA GLU A 32 7.38 10.37 -11.04
C GLU A 32 7.14 9.28 -12.09
N PHE A 33 6.46 8.19 -11.71
CA PHE A 33 6.21 7.04 -12.56
C PHE A 33 4.79 7.02 -13.15
N LEU A 34 3.96 8.00 -12.82
CA LEU A 34 2.62 8.11 -13.38
C LEU A 34 2.68 8.44 -14.87
N THR A 35 1.78 7.84 -15.63
CA THR A 35 1.52 8.30 -17.01
C THR A 35 0.90 9.69 -17.00
N GLU A 36 0.90 10.37 -18.15
CA GLU A 36 0.30 11.69 -18.29
C GLU A 36 -1.16 11.70 -17.80
N GLY A 37 -1.49 12.68 -16.97
CA GLY A 37 -2.80 12.80 -16.33
C GLY A 37 -3.05 11.79 -15.21
N GLY A 38 -2.06 11.00 -14.82
CA GLY A 38 -2.17 10.04 -13.73
C GLY A 38 -2.31 10.69 -12.36
N LYS A 39 -2.93 9.97 -11.42
CA LYS A 39 -3.26 10.44 -10.07
C LYS A 39 -2.93 9.40 -9.01
N ILE A 40 -2.62 9.90 -7.81
CA ILE A 40 -2.47 9.12 -6.59
C ILE A 40 -3.49 9.59 -5.56
N ASP A 41 -4.28 8.66 -5.03
CA ASP A 41 -5.03 8.87 -3.80
C ASP A 41 -4.24 8.24 -2.66
N THR A 42 -3.98 9.00 -1.60
CA THR A 42 -3.22 8.51 -0.43
C THR A 42 -3.95 8.87 0.85
N ILE A 43 -4.02 7.92 1.80
CA ILE A 43 -4.83 8.03 3.01
C ILE A 43 -3.93 8.10 4.24
N GLU A 44 -4.14 9.10 5.10
CA GLU A 44 -3.45 9.26 6.39
C GLU A 44 -4.45 9.61 7.49
N ARG A 45 -4.41 8.86 8.58
CA ARG A 45 -5.28 9.12 9.73
C ARG A 45 -4.76 10.18 10.68
N ASP A 46 -3.44 10.35 10.76
CA ASP A 46 -2.81 11.35 11.61
C ASP A 46 -2.86 12.70 10.90
N VAL A 47 -3.62 13.64 11.46
CA VAL A 47 -3.86 14.96 10.87
C VAL A 47 -2.56 15.73 10.70
N GLN A 48 -1.65 15.69 11.68
CA GLN A 48 -0.38 16.41 11.62
C GLN A 48 0.51 15.86 10.51
N ARG A 49 0.61 14.54 10.38
CA ARG A 49 1.37 13.91 9.28
C ARG A 49 0.75 14.19 7.92
N ALA A 50 -0.57 14.18 7.84
CA ALA A 50 -1.27 14.50 6.59
C ALA A 50 -1.03 15.96 6.16
N GLU A 51 -1.06 16.92 7.09
CA GLU A 51 -0.76 18.31 6.83
C GLU A 51 0.70 18.50 6.39
N GLU A 52 1.64 17.82 7.05
CA GLU A 52 3.06 17.81 6.64
C GLU A 52 3.22 17.20 5.24
N ALA A 53 2.53 16.12 4.93
CA ALA A 53 2.53 15.52 3.60
C ALA A 53 2.02 16.49 2.53
N ILE A 54 0.91 17.18 2.80
CA ILE A 54 0.34 18.17 1.87
C ILE A 54 1.36 19.31 1.61
N GLU A 55 2.03 19.78 2.65
CA GLU A 55 3.07 20.83 2.50
C GLU A 55 4.26 20.31 1.68
N ASN A 56 4.76 19.10 1.97
CA ASN A 56 5.86 18.50 1.23
C ASN A 56 5.52 18.31 -0.26
N ILE A 57 4.31 17.84 -0.56
CA ILE A 57 3.79 17.64 -1.92
C ILE A 57 3.75 18.96 -2.67
N LYS A 58 3.28 20.03 -2.02
CA LYS A 58 3.23 21.38 -2.58
C LYS A 58 4.62 21.96 -2.83
N GLN A 59 5.55 21.78 -1.90
CA GLN A 59 6.94 22.25 -2.06
C GLN A 59 7.65 21.60 -3.25
N VAL A 60 7.35 20.35 -3.54
CA VAL A 60 7.89 19.62 -4.71
C VAL A 60 7.14 19.99 -6.00
N GLY A 61 5.95 20.57 -5.92
CA GLY A 61 5.14 21.00 -7.08
C GLY A 61 4.39 19.85 -7.76
N VAL A 62 3.96 18.85 -7.00
CA VAL A 62 3.19 17.68 -7.53
C VAL A 62 1.78 17.55 -6.93
N GLU A 63 1.27 18.66 -6.40
CA GLU A 63 -0.07 18.73 -5.78
C GLU A 63 -1.21 18.43 -6.78
N ASP A 64 -0.98 18.61 -8.06
CA ASP A 64 -1.92 18.24 -9.12
C ASP A 64 -2.01 16.73 -9.38
N LYS A 65 -1.03 15.96 -8.89
CA LYS A 65 -0.95 14.51 -9.07
C LYS A 65 -1.38 13.71 -7.83
N ILE A 66 -1.30 14.30 -6.65
CA ILE A 66 -1.48 13.60 -5.37
C ILE A 66 -2.63 14.21 -4.58
N ASN A 67 -3.61 13.39 -4.26
CA ASN A 67 -4.74 13.74 -3.41
C ASN A 67 -4.57 13.08 -2.05
N VAL A 68 -4.37 13.87 -0.99
CA VAL A 68 -4.25 13.38 0.39
C VAL A 68 -5.64 13.34 1.03
N ILE A 69 -6.08 12.17 1.44
CA ILE A 69 -7.36 11.94 2.12
C ILE A 69 -7.07 11.75 3.61
N ILE A 70 -7.54 12.68 4.43
CA ILE A 70 -7.34 12.65 5.88
C ILE A 70 -8.44 11.84 6.54
N GLY A 71 -8.07 10.77 7.24
CA GLY A 71 -9.00 9.94 7.99
C GLY A 71 -8.49 8.50 8.14
N ASP A 72 -9.24 7.69 8.88
CA ASP A 72 -8.92 6.28 9.05
C ASP A 72 -9.26 5.50 7.77
N ALA A 73 -8.29 4.75 7.26
CA ALA A 73 -8.48 3.93 6.07
C ALA A 73 -9.59 2.88 6.22
N VAL A 74 -9.86 2.40 7.45
CA VAL A 74 -10.96 1.47 7.73
C VAL A 74 -12.31 2.11 7.38
N ASP A 75 -12.47 3.41 7.63
CA ASP A 75 -13.70 4.14 7.35
C ASP A 75 -13.76 4.65 5.91
N ILE A 76 -12.62 5.06 5.35
CA ILE A 76 -12.55 5.69 4.02
C ILE A 76 -12.63 4.67 2.89
N LEU A 77 -11.86 3.58 2.97
CA LEU A 77 -11.77 2.61 1.87
C LEU A 77 -13.12 2.07 1.40
N PRO A 78 -14.08 1.73 2.29
CA PRO A 78 -15.40 1.27 1.85
C PRO A 78 -16.20 2.31 1.06
N THR A 79 -15.89 3.60 1.21
CA THR A 79 -16.57 4.69 0.50
C THR A 79 -16.00 4.96 -0.88
N LEU A 80 -14.79 4.48 -1.18
CA LEU A 80 -14.14 4.67 -2.46
C LEU A 80 -14.67 3.67 -3.50
N ASN A 81 -15.10 4.18 -4.65
CA ASN A 81 -15.58 3.38 -5.77
C ASN A 81 -14.61 3.36 -6.96
N ASN A 82 -13.49 4.05 -6.86
CA ASN A 82 -12.48 4.11 -7.91
C ASN A 82 -11.76 2.76 -8.06
N LYS A 83 -11.22 2.55 -9.25
CA LYS A 83 -10.31 1.44 -9.54
C LYS A 83 -8.90 1.98 -9.73
N TYR A 84 -7.92 1.17 -9.34
CA TYR A 84 -6.51 1.56 -9.35
C TYR A 84 -5.65 0.53 -10.06
N ASP A 85 -4.64 1.00 -10.77
CA ASP A 85 -3.64 0.11 -11.40
C ASP A 85 -2.70 -0.48 -10.36
N ILE A 86 -2.40 0.30 -9.32
CA ILE A 86 -1.57 -0.14 -8.20
C ILE A 86 -2.25 0.24 -6.87
N VAL A 87 -2.25 -0.70 -5.94
CA VAL A 87 -2.63 -0.45 -4.54
C VAL A 87 -1.42 -0.74 -3.67
N PHE A 88 -0.93 0.27 -2.98
CA PHE A 88 0.21 0.17 -2.06
C PHE A 88 -0.26 0.24 -0.61
N ILE A 89 0.13 -0.76 0.19
CA ILE A 89 -0.27 -0.90 1.59
C ILE A 89 0.97 -0.78 2.48
N ASP A 90 1.05 0.30 3.23
CA ASP A 90 2.06 0.53 4.27
C ASP A 90 1.44 1.28 5.46
N ALA A 91 0.64 0.60 6.23
CA ALA A 91 -0.12 1.16 7.34
C ALA A 91 -0.10 0.23 8.56
N ALA A 92 -1.10 0.34 9.43
CA ALA A 92 -1.19 -0.45 10.66
C ALA A 92 -1.31 -1.95 10.36
N LYS A 93 -0.32 -2.72 10.76
CA LYS A 93 -0.17 -4.16 10.45
C LYS A 93 -1.35 -5.02 10.95
N GLY A 94 -2.00 -4.59 12.05
CA GLY A 94 -3.20 -5.24 12.57
C GLY A 94 -4.43 -5.17 11.66
N LYS A 95 -4.40 -4.37 10.60
CA LYS A 95 -5.51 -4.16 9.65
C LYS A 95 -5.22 -4.72 8.25
N TYR A 96 -4.09 -5.36 8.03
CA TYR A 96 -3.70 -5.86 6.71
C TYR A 96 -4.71 -6.81 6.06
N PRO A 97 -5.37 -7.76 6.76
CA PRO A 97 -6.41 -8.57 6.14
C PRO A 97 -7.60 -7.74 5.60
N PHE A 98 -8.02 -6.71 6.33
CA PHE A 98 -9.05 -5.78 5.88
C PHE A 98 -8.58 -4.96 4.67
N PHE A 99 -7.36 -4.43 4.71
CA PHE A 99 -6.81 -3.68 3.59
C PHE A 99 -6.68 -4.54 2.33
N LEU A 100 -6.35 -5.82 2.47
CA LEU A 100 -6.32 -6.76 1.36
C LEU A 100 -7.68 -6.92 0.70
N GLU A 101 -8.75 -7.10 1.47
CA GLU A 101 -10.11 -7.23 0.93
C GLU A 101 -10.50 -5.99 0.13
N GLN A 102 -10.21 -4.81 0.65
CA GLN A 102 -10.47 -3.55 -0.05
C GLN A 102 -9.58 -3.39 -1.29
N ALA A 103 -8.31 -3.76 -1.21
CA ALA A 103 -7.39 -3.70 -2.35
C ALA A 103 -7.85 -4.61 -3.49
N ILE A 104 -8.25 -5.85 -3.20
CA ILE A 104 -8.79 -6.78 -4.21
C ILE A 104 -10.04 -6.20 -4.88
N ARG A 105 -10.92 -5.54 -4.12
CA ARG A 105 -12.12 -4.89 -4.67
C ARG A 105 -11.79 -3.74 -5.61
N MET A 106 -10.71 -2.99 -5.33
CA MET A 106 -10.39 -1.74 -6.02
C MET A 106 -9.27 -1.86 -7.05
N VAL A 107 -8.49 -2.92 -7.06
CA VAL A 107 -7.43 -3.09 -8.05
C VAL A 107 -8.02 -3.44 -9.42
N ASN A 108 -7.47 -2.86 -10.48
CA ASN A 108 -7.84 -3.18 -11.86
C ASN A 108 -7.42 -4.60 -12.25
N LYS A 109 -8.06 -5.15 -13.29
CA LYS A 109 -7.55 -6.34 -13.97
C LYS A 109 -6.11 -6.07 -14.46
N ASN A 110 -5.21 -7.02 -14.25
CA ASN A 110 -3.77 -6.89 -14.47
C ASN A 110 -3.07 -5.87 -13.54
N GLY A 111 -3.79 -5.29 -12.59
CA GLY A 111 -3.20 -4.40 -11.59
C GLY A 111 -2.40 -5.15 -10.54
N ILE A 112 -1.71 -4.39 -9.69
CA ILE A 112 -0.78 -4.94 -8.71
C ILE A 112 -1.12 -4.41 -7.32
N ILE A 113 -1.14 -5.31 -6.34
CA ILE A 113 -1.19 -4.98 -4.91
C ILE A 113 0.22 -5.17 -4.35
N ILE A 114 0.75 -4.14 -3.72
CA ILE A 114 2.06 -4.15 -3.07
C ILE A 114 1.84 -3.90 -1.57
N ALA A 115 2.30 -4.80 -0.72
CA ALA A 115 2.23 -4.64 0.72
C ALA A 115 3.63 -4.66 1.34
N ASP A 116 3.96 -3.61 2.07
CA ASP A 116 5.27 -3.47 2.73
C ASP A 116 5.24 -4.02 4.16
N ASN A 117 6.41 -4.40 4.64
CA ASN A 117 6.68 -4.94 5.98
C ASN A 117 5.88 -6.21 6.34
N VAL A 118 5.56 -7.04 5.36
CA VAL A 118 4.74 -8.25 5.58
C VAL A 118 5.44 -9.32 6.42
N LEU A 119 6.76 -9.31 6.51
CA LEU A 119 7.55 -10.22 7.34
C LEU A 119 7.87 -9.65 8.74
N TYR A 120 7.68 -8.37 8.95
CA TYR A 120 7.72 -7.68 10.23
C TYR A 120 8.94 -8.09 11.08
N LYS A 121 10.13 -7.66 10.66
CA LYS A 121 11.41 -8.01 11.31
C LYS A 121 11.67 -9.53 11.43
N GLY A 122 11.12 -10.32 10.53
CA GLY A 122 11.23 -11.77 10.55
C GLY A 122 10.30 -12.48 11.55
N TYR A 123 9.50 -11.75 12.32
CA TYR A 123 8.59 -12.34 13.32
C TYR A 123 7.50 -13.23 12.71
N VAL A 124 7.11 -12.97 11.47
CA VAL A 124 6.09 -13.75 10.75
C VAL A 124 6.60 -15.15 10.40
N LEU A 125 7.92 -15.30 10.15
CA LEU A 125 8.56 -16.54 9.74
C LEU A 125 8.95 -17.46 10.93
N GLY A 126 8.96 -16.94 12.16
CA GLY A 126 9.43 -17.65 13.34
C GLY A 126 8.35 -17.90 14.40
N ASP A 127 8.73 -18.54 15.50
CA ASP A 127 7.90 -18.72 16.69
C ASP A 127 7.86 -17.44 17.52
N TYR A 128 7.11 -16.44 17.04
CA TYR A 128 7.00 -15.19 17.75
C TYR A 128 5.82 -15.19 18.71
N ASN A 129 6.08 -14.99 20.00
CA ASN A 129 5.07 -15.05 21.06
C ASN A 129 5.09 -13.87 22.04
N LYS A 130 5.73 -12.75 21.69
CA LYS A 130 5.74 -11.55 22.55
C LYS A 130 4.42 -10.79 22.50
N HIS A 131 3.88 -10.45 23.67
CA HIS A 131 2.54 -9.91 23.87
C HIS A 131 2.20 -8.65 23.03
N LYS A 132 3.15 -7.70 22.93
CA LYS A 132 2.91 -6.39 22.28
C LYS A 132 2.67 -6.43 20.77
N GLN A 133 3.12 -7.48 20.08
CA GLN A 133 3.10 -7.55 18.62
C GLN A 133 2.33 -8.76 18.09
N ARG A 134 1.73 -9.51 18.97
CA ARG A 134 1.01 -10.76 18.68
C ARG A 134 -0.10 -10.58 17.65
N THR A 135 -0.88 -9.52 17.79
CA THR A 135 -1.97 -9.20 16.88
C THR A 135 -1.45 -8.83 15.48
N ALA A 136 -0.41 -8.01 15.40
CA ALA A 136 0.21 -7.65 14.12
C ALA A 136 0.75 -8.87 13.38
N VAL A 137 1.50 -9.72 14.07
CA VAL A 137 2.06 -10.96 13.49
C VAL A 137 0.96 -11.90 13.01
N ARG A 138 -0.09 -12.11 13.81
CA ARG A 138 -1.24 -12.95 13.44
C ARG A 138 -1.92 -12.42 12.18
N ASN A 139 -2.17 -11.12 12.12
CA ASN A 139 -2.87 -10.51 10.99
C ASN A 139 -1.99 -10.46 9.72
N LEU A 140 -0.68 -10.31 9.84
CA LEU A 140 0.22 -10.44 8.70
C LEU A 140 0.29 -11.89 8.17
N ARG A 141 0.30 -12.89 9.05
CA ARG A 141 0.18 -14.31 8.65
C ARG A 141 -1.15 -14.57 7.94
N GLU A 142 -2.24 -14.01 8.44
CA GLU A 142 -3.56 -14.09 7.77
C GLU A 142 -3.54 -13.41 6.40
N TYR A 143 -2.93 -12.24 6.29
CA TYR A 143 -2.74 -11.55 5.01
C TYR A 143 -2.03 -12.44 4.00
N ILE A 144 -0.86 -12.99 4.37
CA ILE A 144 -0.06 -13.85 3.50
C ILE A 144 -0.87 -15.09 3.08
N TYR A 145 -1.51 -15.75 4.03
CA TYR A 145 -2.34 -16.90 3.74
C TYR A 145 -3.46 -16.59 2.74
N LYS A 146 -4.19 -15.51 2.96
CA LYS A 146 -5.29 -15.08 2.07
C LYS A 146 -4.78 -14.75 0.67
N ILE A 147 -3.74 -13.92 0.56
CA ILE A 147 -3.26 -13.47 -0.74
C ILE A 147 -2.63 -14.59 -1.58
N THR A 148 -1.96 -15.54 -0.93
CA THR A 148 -1.36 -16.69 -1.62
C THR A 148 -2.37 -17.77 -2.00
N ASN A 149 -3.56 -17.77 -1.40
CA ASN A 149 -4.63 -18.71 -1.68
C ASN A 149 -5.82 -18.10 -2.44
N THR A 150 -5.76 -16.84 -2.83
CA THR A 150 -6.81 -16.18 -3.61
C THR A 150 -6.68 -16.55 -5.09
N PRO A 151 -7.74 -17.08 -5.73
CA PRO A 151 -7.73 -17.41 -7.16
C PRO A 151 -7.45 -16.16 -8.02
N ASN A 152 -6.80 -16.36 -9.16
CA ASN A 152 -6.48 -15.28 -10.13
C ASN A 152 -5.56 -14.19 -9.59
N ILE A 153 -4.82 -14.48 -8.53
CA ILE A 153 -3.76 -13.61 -8.00
C ILE A 153 -2.47 -14.40 -7.93
N GLN A 154 -1.42 -13.88 -8.53
CA GLN A 154 -0.06 -14.42 -8.42
C GLN A 154 0.74 -13.55 -7.47
N THR A 155 1.23 -14.14 -6.39
CA THR A 155 1.96 -13.43 -5.33
C THR A 155 3.40 -13.91 -5.23
N GLU A 156 4.31 -12.95 -5.14
CA GLU A 156 5.71 -13.14 -4.79
C GLU A 156 6.01 -12.37 -3.49
N ILE A 157 6.71 -13.00 -2.57
CA ILE A 157 7.16 -12.37 -1.32
C ILE A 157 8.68 -12.26 -1.36
N LEU A 158 9.17 -11.03 -1.34
CA LEU A 158 10.59 -10.72 -1.34
C LEU A 158 11.08 -10.44 0.07
N GLU A 159 12.17 -11.08 0.47
CA GLU A 159 12.86 -10.82 1.74
C GLU A 159 13.76 -9.56 1.64
N VAL A 160 13.17 -8.45 1.21
CA VAL A 160 13.84 -7.15 1.13
C VAL A 160 13.33 -6.27 2.26
N GLY A 161 14.21 -5.69 3.05
CA GLY A 161 13.84 -4.94 4.24
C GLY A 161 13.02 -5.79 5.20
N ASP A 162 11.85 -5.33 5.59
CA ASP A 162 10.91 -6.06 6.46
C ASP A 162 9.90 -6.93 5.67
N GLY A 163 10.22 -7.30 4.44
CA GLY A 163 9.40 -8.13 3.55
C GLY A 163 8.44 -7.31 2.67
N LEU A 164 8.42 -7.63 1.40
CA LEU A 164 7.57 -7.00 0.40
C LEU A 164 6.75 -8.05 -0.34
N ALA A 165 5.43 -7.99 -0.24
CA ALA A 165 4.53 -8.84 -1.01
C ALA A 165 4.08 -8.11 -2.27
N ILE A 166 4.27 -8.74 -3.43
CA ILE A 166 3.88 -8.24 -4.74
C ILE A 166 2.86 -9.21 -5.31
N SER A 167 1.64 -8.75 -5.52
CA SER A 167 0.52 -9.58 -5.93
C SER A 167 -0.12 -9.02 -7.20
N LYS A 168 0.00 -9.76 -8.29
CA LYS A 168 -0.53 -9.38 -9.60
C LYS A 168 -1.87 -10.07 -9.86
N MET A 169 -2.88 -9.30 -10.25
CA MET A 169 -4.15 -9.81 -10.76
C MET A 169 -3.95 -10.42 -12.16
N ILE A 170 -4.44 -11.63 -12.35
CA ILE A 170 -4.32 -12.36 -13.62
C ILE A 170 -5.62 -12.26 -14.43
#